data_f7d1b6b7f231e844003765787765fbea
#
_entry.id   f7d1b6b7f231e844003765787765fbea
#
_cell.length_a   1.000
_cell.length_b   1.000
_cell.length_c   1.000
_cell.angle_alpha   90.00
_cell.angle_beta   90.00
_cell.angle_gamma   90.00
#
_symmetry.space_group_name_H-M   'P 1'
#
loop_
_entity.id
_entity.type
_entity.pdbx_description
1 polymer ?
#
loop_
_entity_poly.entity_id
_entity_poly.type
_entity_poly.pdbx_seq_one_letter_code
_entity_poly.pdbx_strand_id
1 'polypeptide(L)' 'MKAGDVLVSHPSAVREHEISVIPNAPHAMSPTHDEAVSDGRSEADLLGVDAWLTEDHTHVVKIASHRAPDK' A
#
# COMPACT_ATOMS: atom_id res chain seq x y z
N MET A 1 -2.24 1.95 -10.77
CA MET A 1 -1.45 1.05 -9.90
C MET A 1 -0.87 -0.05 -10.76
N LYS A 2 0.40 -0.33 -10.62
CA LYS A 2 1.12 -1.31 -11.45
C LYS A 2 1.53 -2.52 -10.62
N ALA A 3 1.74 -3.65 -11.28
CA ALA A 3 2.28 -4.82 -10.61
C ALA A 3 3.62 -4.47 -9.96
N GLY A 4 3.83 -4.93 -8.73
CA GLY A 4 4.99 -4.60 -7.92
C GLY A 4 4.78 -3.41 -6.98
N ASP A 5 3.74 -2.62 -7.18
CA ASP A 5 3.41 -1.53 -6.28
C ASP A 5 2.90 -2.06 -4.93
N VAL A 6 3.10 -1.24 -3.89
CA VAL A 6 2.60 -1.56 -2.56
C VAL A 6 1.18 -1.03 -2.42
N LEU A 7 0.29 -1.85 -1.88
CA LEU A 7 -1.08 -1.45 -1.59
C LEU A 7 -1.35 -1.63 -0.10
N VAL A 8 -1.80 -0.57 0.54
CA VAL A 8 -2.30 -0.59 1.90
C VAL A 8 -3.82 -0.59 1.83
N SER A 9 -4.46 -1.61 2.38
CA SER A 9 -5.91 -1.75 2.35
C SER A 9 -6.46 -2.00 3.73
N HIS A 10 -7.73 -1.61 3.95
CA HIS A 10 -8.41 -1.80 5.22
C HIS A 10 -9.66 -2.66 4.98
N PRO A 11 -9.57 -3.99 5.20
CA PRO A 11 -10.74 -4.85 5.05
C PRO A 11 -11.80 -4.48 6.08
N SER A 12 -13.05 -4.45 5.66
CA SER A 12 -14.15 -4.05 6.54
C SER A 12 -14.39 -4.99 7.72
N ALA A 13 -13.89 -6.22 7.64
CA ALA A 13 -14.10 -7.24 8.66
C ALA A 13 -13.05 -7.22 9.77
N VAL A 14 -11.95 -6.47 9.62
CA VAL A 14 -10.87 -6.41 10.61
C VAL A 14 -10.48 -4.96 10.87
N ARG A 15 -9.84 -4.72 12.01
CA ARG A 15 -9.39 -3.39 12.40
C ARG A 15 -8.04 -3.03 11.81
N GLU A 16 -7.20 -4.04 11.58
CA GLU A 16 -5.87 -3.82 11.04
C GLU A 16 -5.93 -3.49 9.55
N HIS A 17 -4.93 -2.75 9.10
CA HIS A 17 -4.69 -2.51 7.70
C HIS A 17 -3.76 -3.59 7.16
N GLU A 18 -4.02 -4.04 5.95
CA GLU A 18 -3.20 -5.04 5.28
C GLU A 18 -2.26 -4.38 4.29
N ILE A 19 -1.03 -4.88 4.22
CA ILE A 19 -0.01 -4.38 3.29
C ILE A 19 0.32 -5.51 2.32
N SER A 20 0.20 -5.23 1.04
CA SER A 20 0.48 -6.22 0.00
C SER A 20 1.32 -5.61 -1.12
N VAL A 21 2.04 -6.47 -1.82
CA VAL A 21 2.73 -6.12 -3.06
C VAL A 21 1.92 -6.72 -4.20
N ILE A 22 1.36 -5.87 -5.04
CA ILE A 22 0.43 -6.29 -6.09
C ILE A 22 1.12 -7.22 -7.09
N PRO A 23 0.49 -8.31 -7.51
CA PRO A 23 -0.87 -8.79 -7.20
C PRO A 23 -0.91 -9.85 -6.09
N ASN A 24 0.12 -9.93 -5.28
CA ASN A 24 0.22 -10.97 -4.26
C ASN A 24 -0.73 -10.72 -3.08
N ALA A 25 -0.98 -11.77 -2.30
CA ALA A 25 -1.75 -11.67 -1.07
C ALA A 25 -1.03 -10.79 -0.05
N PRO A 26 -1.75 -10.20 0.91
CA PRO A 26 -1.13 -9.40 1.97
C PRO A 26 -0.06 -10.20 2.72
N HIS A 27 1.07 -9.55 3.00
CA HIS A 27 2.19 -10.17 3.69
C HIS A 27 2.51 -9.51 5.04
N ALA A 28 1.83 -8.41 5.36
CA ALA A 28 2.01 -7.71 6.62
C ALA A 28 0.72 -7.01 7.02
N MET A 29 0.57 -6.72 8.31
CA MET A 29 -0.59 -6.03 8.85
C MET A 29 -0.12 -5.00 9.85
N SER A 30 -0.82 -3.86 9.94
CA SER A 30 -0.51 -2.80 10.89
C SER A 30 -1.79 -2.42 11.65
N PRO A 31 -1.69 -2.19 12.98
CA PRO A 31 -2.87 -1.98 13.81
C PRO A 31 -3.56 -0.64 13.60
N THR A 32 -2.86 0.37 13.10
CA THR A 32 -3.42 1.69 12.90
C THR A 32 -3.20 2.17 11.48
N HIS A 33 -4.01 3.15 11.06
CA HIS A 33 -3.89 3.78 9.76
C HIS A 33 -2.50 4.42 9.58
N ASP A 34 -2.05 5.17 10.58
CA ASP A 34 -0.77 5.88 10.49
C ASP A 34 0.41 4.91 10.37
N GLU A 35 0.40 3.84 11.14
CA GLU A 35 1.44 2.82 11.04
C GLU A 35 1.40 2.10 9.70
N ALA A 36 0.21 1.79 9.20
CA ALA A 36 0.06 1.14 7.90
C ALA A 36 0.59 2.02 6.77
N VAL A 37 0.27 3.31 6.79
CA VAL A 37 0.77 4.24 5.79
C VAL A 37 2.29 4.35 5.86
N SER A 38 2.83 4.47 7.07
CA SER A 38 4.28 4.54 7.28
C SER A 38 4.97 3.27 6.78
N ASP A 39 4.45 2.11 7.13
CA ASP A 39 5.02 0.82 6.72
C ASP A 39 4.93 0.63 5.20
N GLY A 40 3.80 0.99 4.60
CA GLY A 40 3.62 0.89 3.16
C GLY A 40 4.57 1.80 2.41
N ARG A 41 4.76 3.03 2.88
CA ARG A 41 5.69 3.98 2.28
C ARG A 41 7.14 3.51 2.40
N SER A 42 7.51 2.97 3.56
CA SER A 42 8.85 2.44 3.77
C SER A 42 9.15 1.27 2.84
N GLU A 43 8.19 0.37 2.68
CA GLU A 43 8.35 -0.77 1.79
C GLU A 43 8.44 -0.33 0.34
N ALA A 44 7.62 0.62 -0.07
CA ALA A 44 7.68 1.16 -1.43
C ALA A 44 9.03 1.85 -1.70
N ASP A 45 9.56 2.57 -0.72
CA ASP A 45 10.87 3.18 -0.84
C ASP A 45 11.96 2.12 -1.02
N LEU A 46 11.90 1.07 -0.22
CA LEU A 46 12.86 -0.03 -0.29
C LEU A 46 12.82 -0.74 -1.64
N LEU A 47 11.63 -0.93 -2.20
CA LEU A 47 11.43 -1.60 -3.48
C LEU A 47 11.57 -0.66 -4.69
N GLY A 48 11.58 0.64 -4.47
CA GLY A 48 11.63 1.62 -5.56
C GLY A 48 10.35 1.70 -6.36
N VAL A 49 9.19 1.50 -5.72
CA VAL A 49 7.87 1.50 -6.35
C VAL A 49 6.95 2.51 -5.69
N ASP A 50 5.77 2.68 -6.25
CA ASP A 50 4.74 3.54 -5.66
C ASP A 50 3.99 2.79 -4.56
N ALA A 51 3.44 3.54 -3.62
CA ALA A 51 2.55 3.00 -2.59
C ALA A 51 1.17 3.65 -2.72
N TRP A 52 0.15 2.86 -2.48
CA TRP A 52 -1.25 3.25 -2.62
C TRP A 52 -2.02 2.88 -1.37
N LEU A 53 -3.09 3.61 -1.11
CA LEU A 53 -3.97 3.35 0.02
C LEU A 53 -5.42 3.29 -0.44
N THR A 54 -6.15 2.27 0.02
CA THR A 54 -7.60 2.21 -0.15
C THR A 54 -8.25 1.88 1.19
N GLU A 55 -9.26 2.69 1.55
CA GLU A 55 -10.02 2.48 2.79
C GLU A 55 -11.33 1.74 2.53
N ASP A 56 -11.87 1.86 1.33
CA ASP A 56 -13.19 1.36 1.00
C ASP A 56 -13.19 0.38 -0.17
N HIS A 57 -12.03 0.00 -0.67
CA HIS A 57 -11.83 -0.86 -1.83
C HIS A 57 -12.40 -0.28 -3.14
N THR A 58 -12.85 0.98 -3.11
CA THR A 58 -13.43 1.66 -4.26
C THR A 58 -12.52 2.78 -4.77
N HIS A 59 -11.93 3.54 -3.83
CA HIS A 59 -11.05 4.65 -4.16
C HIS A 59 -9.63 4.32 -3.71
N VAL A 60 -8.67 4.58 -4.57
CA VAL A 60 -7.26 4.34 -4.30
C VAL A 60 -6.50 5.65 -4.42
N VAL A 61 -5.72 5.97 -3.40
CA VAL A 61 -4.96 7.21 -3.33
C VAL A 61 -3.46 6.87 -3.28
N LYS A 62 -2.67 7.56 -4.09
CA LYS A 62 -1.22 7.37 -4.05
C LYS A 62 -0.65 8.05 -2.81
N ILE A 63 0.08 7.31 -1.98
CA ILE A 63 0.68 7.82 -0.75
C ILE A 63 2.20 7.94 -0.83
N ALA A 64 2.83 7.34 -1.83
CA ALA A 64 4.25 7.50 -2.07
C ALA A 64 4.54 7.25 -3.56
N SER A 65 5.53 7.96 -4.10
CA SER A 65 5.89 7.86 -5.50
C SER A 65 7.41 7.72 -5.61
N HIS A 66 7.87 6.54 -5.96
CA HIS A 66 9.29 6.23 -6.09
C HIS A 66 9.66 5.72 -7.48
N ARG A 67 8.68 5.41 -8.33
CA ARG A 67 8.97 5.02 -9.70
C ARG A 67 9.38 6.22 -10.52
N ALA A 68 10.33 6.00 -11.44
CA ALA A 68 10.69 7.03 -12.39
C ALA A 68 9.47 7.35 -13.27
N PRO A 69 9.24 8.62 -13.60
CA PRO A 69 8.13 8.96 -14.49
C PRO A 69 8.34 8.38 -15.88
N ASP A 70 7.27 7.89 -16.46
CA ASP A 70 7.28 7.45 -17.85
C ASP A 70 7.44 8.65 -18.77
N LYS A 71 8.20 8.45 -19.81
CA LYS A 71 8.40 9.49 -20.82
C LYS A 71 7.56 9.21 -22.05
#